data_6203e66104c407695ceeb193d7a7a59e
#
_entry.id   6203e66104c407695ceeb193d7a7a59e
#
_cell.length_a   1.000
_cell.length_b   1.000
_cell.length_c   1.000
_cell.angle_alpha   90.00
_cell.angle_beta   90.00
_cell.angle_gamma   90.00
#
_symmetry.space_group_name_H-M   'P 1'
#
loop_
_entity.id
_entity.type
_entity.pdbx_description
1 polymer ?
#
loop_
_entity_poly.entity_id
_entity_poly.type
_entity_poly.pdbx_seq_one_letter_code
_entity_poly.pdbx_strand_id
1 'polypeptide(L)'
;MALQIKSVVESNHDDIIINLVPSAGSRENTARLDKGEAQLALVQNDAVGGTPVRSLAALYPEVLHLVCRTNSNIHSLADLSGKRVGIGAANSGTEQITTNLLAFAAVKLKAKDVAHSSFGSTINQLRNGKLDAAFFLTGLGTPAISEALTDSQLALAPIHVNPRGGALAEIQARTFTKGFRVHYPHVTPQTIPLMTYKGRPTAPVPSMSVQAVLVCSKNVDVDIIERITRTLFEQRAVLSQKEPVFSDLNEEAAQTALQFPLHAGAENYYQRNEPGFLRTYAELIALAITVILLVWSALTWTRSWYEQHRKNRIDTYYQAVEDIICRLHDGTDFKEIDELENELLKIRQRASAELVKEQLAADESYIIYQNMLNGCQAMLVRMRQKIQTSLEKDA
;
A
#
# COMPACT_ATOMS: atom_id res chain seq x y z
N MET A 1 9.27 -3.03 -29.55
CA MET A 1 9.05 -3.10 -28.08
C MET A 1 7.95 -4.07 -27.66
N ALA A 2 6.69 -3.86 -28.03
CA ALA A 2 5.64 -4.84 -27.72
C ALA A 2 5.97 -6.26 -28.18
N LEU A 3 6.58 -6.42 -29.37
CA LEU A 3 7.04 -7.70 -29.88
C LEU A 3 8.08 -8.37 -28.98
N GLN A 4 8.98 -7.62 -28.37
CA GLN A 4 10.00 -8.16 -27.47
C GLN A 4 9.40 -8.60 -26.15
N ILE A 5 8.47 -7.79 -25.58
CA ILE A 5 7.73 -8.18 -24.39
C ILE A 5 6.96 -9.48 -24.65
N LYS A 6 6.21 -9.55 -25.77
CA LYS A 6 5.52 -10.77 -26.20
C LYS A 6 6.49 -11.96 -26.25
N SER A 7 7.59 -11.82 -26.99
CA SER A 7 8.57 -12.91 -27.18
C SER A 7 9.13 -13.40 -25.85
N VAL A 8 9.42 -12.52 -24.89
CA VAL A 8 9.99 -12.90 -23.61
C VAL A 8 8.93 -13.52 -22.70
N VAL A 9 7.71 -13.00 -22.67
CA VAL A 9 6.62 -13.57 -21.88
C VAL A 9 6.25 -14.97 -22.37
N GLU A 10 6.03 -15.13 -23.67
CA GLU A 10 5.63 -16.42 -24.25
C GLU A 10 6.74 -17.49 -24.17
N SER A 11 8.03 -17.10 -24.16
CA SER A 11 9.12 -18.07 -23.94
C SER A 11 9.28 -18.51 -22.49
N ASN A 12 8.66 -17.83 -21.53
CA ASN A 12 8.70 -18.21 -20.11
C ASN A 12 7.38 -18.82 -19.61
N HIS A 13 6.30 -18.73 -20.41
CA HIS A 13 4.96 -19.19 -20.02
C HIS A 13 4.21 -19.78 -21.20
N ASP A 14 4.11 -21.10 -21.27
CA ASP A 14 3.46 -21.84 -22.37
C ASP A 14 1.93 -21.60 -22.43
N ASP A 15 1.33 -21.17 -21.33
CA ASP A 15 -0.10 -20.91 -21.17
C ASP A 15 -0.50 -19.46 -21.43
N ILE A 16 0.46 -18.55 -21.67
CA ILE A 16 0.19 -17.14 -21.99
C ILE A 16 0.49 -16.87 -23.46
N ILE A 17 -0.54 -16.52 -24.20
CA ILE A 17 -0.43 -16.14 -25.63
C ILE A 17 -0.80 -14.66 -25.77
N ILE A 18 0.11 -13.85 -26.33
CA ILE A 18 -0.07 -12.42 -26.55
C ILE A 18 -0.31 -12.14 -28.02
N ASN A 19 -1.50 -11.66 -28.36
CA ASN A 19 -1.84 -11.21 -29.71
C ASN A 19 -1.60 -9.70 -29.84
N LEU A 20 -0.69 -9.29 -30.71
CA LEU A 20 -0.37 -7.90 -30.95
C LEU A 20 -1.35 -7.29 -31.93
N VAL A 21 -1.95 -6.16 -31.55
CA VAL A 21 -2.87 -5.40 -32.39
C VAL A 21 -2.28 -3.99 -32.60
N PRO A 22 -2.04 -3.55 -33.83
CA PRO A 22 -1.53 -2.22 -34.11
C PRO A 22 -2.56 -1.14 -33.71
N SER A 23 -2.03 0.02 -33.27
CA SER A 23 -2.85 1.18 -32.90
C SER A 23 -2.16 2.48 -33.29
N ALA A 24 -2.91 3.59 -33.26
CA ALA A 24 -2.39 4.94 -33.50
C ALA A 24 -1.63 5.51 -32.29
N GLY A 25 -1.72 4.90 -31.09
CA GLY A 25 -0.99 5.31 -29.89
C GLY A 25 -1.83 5.28 -28.61
N SER A 26 -1.36 5.98 -27.56
CA SER A 26 -1.87 5.88 -26.19
C SER A 26 -3.37 6.11 -26.05
N ARG A 27 -3.91 7.09 -26.78
CA ARG A 27 -5.35 7.44 -26.72
C ARG A 27 -6.23 6.31 -27.23
N GLU A 28 -5.85 5.67 -28.35
CA GLU A 28 -6.57 4.51 -28.87
C GLU A 28 -6.41 3.31 -27.95
N ASN A 29 -5.21 3.12 -27.41
CA ASN A 29 -4.91 2.01 -26.51
C ASN A 29 -5.76 2.07 -25.23
N THR A 30 -5.87 3.22 -24.59
CA THR A 30 -6.73 3.38 -23.40
C THR A 30 -8.20 3.18 -23.75
N ALA A 31 -8.67 3.69 -24.90
CA ALA A 31 -10.04 3.48 -25.34
C ALA A 31 -10.37 2.00 -25.58
N ARG A 32 -9.44 1.23 -26.13
CA ARG A 32 -9.61 -0.23 -26.32
C ARG A 32 -9.63 -0.99 -24.99
N LEU A 33 -8.80 -0.60 -24.01
CA LEU A 33 -8.85 -1.15 -22.65
C LEU A 33 -10.19 -0.84 -21.98
N ASP A 34 -10.68 0.40 -22.10
CA ASP A 34 -11.96 0.83 -21.53
C ASP A 34 -13.15 0.03 -22.08
N LYS A 35 -13.09 -0.32 -23.36
CA LYS A 35 -14.12 -1.12 -24.04
C LYS A 35 -13.95 -2.65 -23.84
N GLY A 36 -12.83 -3.09 -23.26
CA GLY A 36 -12.50 -4.54 -23.15
C GLY A 36 -12.03 -5.17 -24.47
N GLU A 37 -11.68 -4.37 -25.47
CA GLU A 37 -11.16 -4.81 -26.77
C GLU A 37 -9.67 -5.20 -26.70
N ALA A 38 -8.98 -4.81 -25.62
CA ALA A 38 -7.62 -5.22 -25.30
C ALA A 38 -7.49 -5.52 -23.80
N GLN A 39 -6.56 -6.42 -23.43
CA GLN A 39 -6.24 -6.75 -22.04
C GLN A 39 -5.02 -5.99 -21.54
N LEU A 40 -4.02 -5.77 -22.42
CA LEU A 40 -2.80 -5.03 -22.13
C LEU A 40 -2.56 -3.97 -23.20
N ALA A 41 -1.87 -2.91 -22.83
CA ALA A 41 -1.45 -1.88 -23.77
C ALA A 41 -0.19 -1.14 -23.31
N LEU A 42 0.53 -0.56 -24.28
CA LEU A 42 1.59 0.41 -24.00
C LEU A 42 1.00 1.81 -24.13
N VAL A 43 1.18 2.64 -23.11
CA VAL A 43 0.71 4.03 -23.12
C VAL A 43 1.80 4.95 -22.54
N GLN A 44 1.67 6.24 -22.76
CA GLN A 44 2.49 7.24 -22.09
C GLN A 44 1.84 7.63 -20.75
N ASN A 45 2.65 8.08 -19.81
CA ASN A 45 2.17 8.49 -18.48
C ASN A 45 1.36 9.80 -18.47
N ASP A 46 1.06 10.38 -19.61
CA ASP A 46 0.11 11.48 -19.81
C ASP A 46 -1.24 11.01 -20.40
N ALA A 47 -1.37 9.70 -20.66
CA ALA A 47 -2.58 9.16 -21.25
C ALA A 47 -3.77 9.28 -20.29
N VAL A 48 -4.92 9.63 -20.86
CA VAL A 48 -6.20 9.65 -20.14
C VAL A 48 -6.94 8.34 -20.43
N GLY A 49 -7.35 7.65 -19.37
CA GLY A 49 -8.13 6.41 -19.47
C GLY A 49 -9.20 6.35 -18.40
N GLY A 50 -10.12 5.40 -18.54
CA GLY A 50 -11.20 5.17 -17.60
C GLY A 50 -10.79 4.41 -16.34
N THR A 51 -11.76 4.17 -15.48
CA THR A 51 -11.59 3.42 -14.22
C THR A 51 -11.08 1.98 -14.36
N PRO A 52 -11.29 1.28 -15.49
CA PRO A 52 -10.79 -0.10 -15.63
C PRO A 52 -9.30 -0.19 -15.92
N VAL A 53 -8.60 0.91 -16.22
CA VAL A 53 -7.16 0.86 -16.55
C VAL A 53 -6.30 0.77 -15.28
N ARG A 54 -5.30 -0.10 -15.30
CA ARG A 54 -4.31 -0.31 -14.23
C ARG A 54 -2.91 -0.37 -14.82
N SER A 55 -1.92 0.11 -14.05
CA SER A 55 -0.51 0.05 -14.43
C SER A 55 0.13 -1.25 -13.98
N LEU A 56 1.07 -1.77 -14.78
CA LEU A 56 1.99 -2.81 -14.40
C LEU A 56 3.36 -2.21 -14.04
N ALA A 57 3.94 -1.45 -14.97
CA ALA A 57 5.28 -0.90 -14.84
C ALA A 57 5.49 0.30 -15.77
N ALA A 58 6.20 1.33 -15.29
CA ALA A 58 6.89 2.27 -16.18
C ALA A 58 8.13 1.56 -16.76
N LEU A 59 8.27 1.56 -18.06
CA LEU A 59 9.25 0.73 -18.77
C LEU A 59 10.54 1.50 -19.09
N TYR A 60 10.40 2.64 -19.73
CA TYR A 60 11.53 3.47 -20.19
C TYR A 60 11.05 4.89 -20.54
N PRO A 61 11.97 5.88 -20.53
CA PRO A 61 11.65 7.21 -20.99
C PRO A 61 11.55 7.26 -22.52
N GLU A 62 10.45 7.80 -23.03
CA GLU A 62 10.32 8.24 -24.42
C GLU A 62 10.75 9.69 -24.51
N VAL A 63 11.84 9.92 -25.24
CA VAL A 63 12.47 11.25 -25.39
C VAL A 63 11.92 11.93 -26.64
N LEU A 64 11.59 13.20 -26.53
CA LEU A 64 11.15 14.00 -27.65
C LEU A 64 12.33 14.46 -28.51
N HIS A 65 12.44 13.95 -29.73
CA HIS A 65 13.47 14.30 -30.67
C HIS A 65 12.94 15.35 -31.65
N LEU A 66 13.63 16.47 -31.78
CA LEU A 66 13.41 17.42 -32.85
C LEU A 66 14.47 17.20 -33.94
N VAL A 67 14.10 16.55 -35.01
CA VAL A 67 14.96 16.29 -36.16
C VAL A 67 14.71 17.37 -37.21
N CYS A 68 15.77 18.06 -37.63
CA CYS A 68 15.70 19.16 -38.57
C CYS A 68 16.62 18.92 -39.77
N ARG A 69 16.27 19.49 -40.90
CA ARG A 69 17.21 19.60 -42.02
C ARG A 69 18.30 20.61 -41.68
N THR A 70 19.54 20.28 -41.96
CA THR A 70 20.74 21.13 -41.65
C THR A 70 20.67 22.49 -42.33
N ASN A 71 20.05 22.57 -43.51
CA ASN A 71 19.85 23.81 -44.27
C ASN A 71 18.62 24.62 -43.87
N SER A 72 17.85 24.17 -42.86
CA SER A 72 16.64 24.87 -42.42
C SER A 72 16.91 26.00 -41.43
N ASN A 73 18.12 26.09 -40.87
CA ASN A 73 18.53 27.07 -39.85
C ASN A 73 17.63 27.05 -38.61
N ILE A 74 17.27 25.85 -38.12
CA ILE A 74 16.51 25.67 -36.94
C ILE A 74 17.43 25.34 -35.78
N HIS A 75 17.52 26.24 -34.79
CA HIS A 75 18.36 26.11 -33.60
C HIS A 75 17.54 26.15 -32.29
N SER A 76 16.26 26.49 -32.40
CA SER A 76 15.33 26.55 -31.27
C SER A 76 13.88 26.35 -31.73
N LEU A 77 12.95 26.21 -30.79
CA LEU A 77 11.52 26.14 -31.11
C LEU A 77 10.99 27.42 -31.80
N ALA A 78 11.58 28.59 -31.50
CA ALA A 78 11.16 29.86 -32.11
C ALA A 78 11.39 29.89 -33.65
N ASP A 79 12.42 29.16 -34.11
CA ASP A 79 12.78 29.09 -35.54
C ASP A 79 11.82 28.23 -36.37
N LEU A 80 10.90 27.52 -35.73
CA LEU A 80 9.87 26.72 -36.39
C LEU A 80 8.76 27.58 -37.05
N SER A 81 8.66 28.83 -36.66
CA SER A 81 7.67 29.74 -37.28
C SER A 81 7.89 29.87 -38.78
N GLY A 82 6.86 29.56 -39.55
CA GLY A 82 6.92 29.58 -41.04
C GLY A 82 7.63 28.39 -41.68
N LYS A 83 8.04 27.38 -40.90
CA LYS A 83 8.60 26.11 -41.36
C LYS A 83 7.54 25.04 -41.50
N ARG A 84 7.77 24.06 -42.37
CA ARG A 84 6.92 22.87 -42.52
C ARG A 84 7.35 21.85 -41.49
N VAL A 85 6.45 21.55 -40.54
CA VAL A 85 6.76 20.78 -39.35
C VAL A 85 5.90 19.53 -39.21
N GLY A 86 6.51 18.36 -39.07
CA GLY A 86 5.83 17.14 -38.70
C GLY A 86 5.65 17.08 -37.17
N ILE A 87 4.42 16.92 -36.69
CA ILE A 87 4.10 16.91 -35.27
C ILE A 87 3.67 15.52 -34.76
N GLY A 88 3.84 14.48 -35.57
CA GLY A 88 3.39 13.09 -35.27
C GLY A 88 2.11 12.73 -35.99
N ALA A 89 1.74 11.46 -35.89
CA ALA A 89 0.47 10.98 -36.44
C ALA A 89 -0.71 11.54 -35.64
N ALA A 90 -1.84 11.70 -36.30
CA ALA A 90 -3.09 12.17 -35.67
C ALA A 90 -3.45 11.25 -34.47
N ASN A 91 -3.82 11.84 -33.36
CA ASN A 91 -4.14 11.17 -32.08
C ASN A 91 -2.97 10.39 -31.43
N SER A 92 -1.72 10.63 -31.85
CA SER A 92 -0.54 10.06 -31.21
C SER A 92 -0.08 10.90 -30.01
N GLY A 93 0.67 10.28 -29.08
CA GLY A 93 1.31 11.03 -27.99
C GLY A 93 2.33 12.04 -28.48
N THR A 94 3.01 11.80 -29.64
CA THR A 94 3.89 12.80 -30.27
C THR A 94 3.14 14.05 -30.65
N GLU A 95 1.96 13.92 -31.29
CA GLU A 95 1.10 15.06 -31.62
C GLU A 95 0.69 15.83 -30.37
N GLN A 96 0.25 15.12 -29.35
CA GLN A 96 -0.25 15.74 -28.11
C GLN A 96 0.84 16.54 -27.41
N ILE A 97 2.01 15.94 -27.14
CA ILE A 97 3.11 16.64 -26.46
C ILE A 97 3.64 17.79 -27.29
N THR A 98 3.76 17.62 -28.62
CA THR A 98 4.26 18.65 -29.51
C THR A 98 3.31 19.84 -29.58
N THR A 99 2.01 19.60 -29.67
CA THR A 99 1.00 20.66 -29.68
C THR A 99 1.02 21.47 -28.38
N ASN A 100 1.08 20.78 -27.23
CA ASN A 100 1.18 21.42 -25.92
C ASN A 100 2.49 22.23 -25.78
N LEU A 101 3.59 21.67 -26.25
CA LEU A 101 4.92 22.32 -26.23
C LEU A 101 4.95 23.59 -27.07
N LEU A 102 4.46 23.53 -28.31
CA LEU A 102 4.41 24.69 -29.21
C LEU A 102 3.48 25.79 -28.65
N ALA A 103 2.34 25.40 -28.07
CA ALA A 103 1.44 26.35 -27.41
C ALA A 103 2.11 27.03 -26.20
N PHE A 104 2.81 26.27 -25.35
CA PHE A 104 3.56 26.79 -24.21
C PHE A 104 4.70 27.72 -24.63
N ALA A 105 5.40 27.35 -25.72
CA ALA A 105 6.49 28.15 -26.29
C ALA A 105 5.98 29.38 -27.07
N ALA A 106 4.66 29.61 -27.19
CA ALA A 106 4.04 30.62 -28.00
C ALA A 106 4.44 30.57 -29.48
N VAL A 107 4.81 29.39 -29.99
CA VAL A 107 5.15 29.15 -31.40
C VAL A 107 3.89 28.81 -32.19
N LYS A 108 3.56 29.64 -33.16
CA LYS A 108 2.39 29.46 -34.01
C LYS A 108 2.80 28.92 -35.39
N LEU A 109 2.31 27.73 -35.72
CA LEU A 109 2.43 27.12 -37.04
C LEU A 109 1.12 27.39 -37.83
N LYS A 110 1.23 27.63 -39.14
CA LYS A 110 0.06 27.68 -39.98
C LYS A 110 -0.42 26.27 -40.28
N ALA A 111 -1.74 26.04 -40.32
CA ALA A 111 -2.30 24.71 -40.54
C ALA A 111 -1.75 23.99 -41.79
N LYS A 112 -1.51 24.75 -42.89
CA LYS A 112 -0.91 24.21 -44.12
C LYS A 112 0.55 23.74 -43.98
N ASP A 113 1.22 24.19 -42.93
CA ASP A 113 2.64 23.91 -42.67
C ASP A 113 2.81 22.79 -41.63
N VAL A 114 1.72 22.24 -41.10
CA VAL A 114 1.69 21.13 -40.14
C VAL A 114 1.40 19.83 -40.87
N ALA A 115 2.21 18.80 -40.59
CA ALA A 115 2.00 17.47 -41.12
C ALA A 115 1.72 16.45 -40.02
N HIS A 116 0.65 15.67 -40.19
CA HIS A 116 0.29 14.53 -39.35
C HIS A 116 0.59 13.25 -40.14
N SER A 117 1.73 12.62 -39.85
CA SER A 117 2.19 11.46 -40.62
C SER A 117 2.76 10.41 -39.66
N SER A 118 2.76 9.15 -40.11
CA SER A 118 3.42 8.07 -39.38
C SER A 118 4.92 8.29 -39.32
N PHE A 119 5.60 7.67 -38.35
CA PHE A 119 7.02 7.82 -38.07
C PHE A 119 7.89 7.67 -39.35
N GLY A 120 7.76 6.56 -40.05
CA GLY A 120 8.54 6.31 -41.29
C GLY A 120 8.21 7.27 -42.42
N SER A 121 6.93 7.64 -42.61
CA SER A 121 6.52 8.62 -43.60
C SER A 121 7.12 10.01 -43.32
N THR A 122 7.15 10.41 -42.03
CA THR A 122 7.72 11.68 -41.59
C THR A 122 9.24 11.76 -41.87
N ILE A 123 10.01 10.68 -41.62
CA ILE A 123 11.43 10.60 -41.98
C ILE A 123 11.63 10.75 -43.49
N ASN A 124 10.83 10.05 -44.29
CA ASN A 124 10.90 10.19 -45.76
C ASN A 124 10.59 11.58 -46.24
N GLN A 125 9.64 12.27 -45.63
CA GLN A 125 9.30 13.67 -45.96
C GLN A 125 10.43 14.64 -45.59
N LEU A 126 11.13 14.44 -44.49
CA LEU A 126 12.34 15.19 -44.11
C LEU A 126 13.45 14.99 -45.16
N ARG A 127 13.79 13.72 -45.49
CA ARG A 127 14.83 13.38 -46.51
C ARG A 127 14.53 14.03 -47.85
N ASN A 128 13.26 13.99 -48.29
CA ASN A 128 12.82 14.53 -49.57
C ASN A 128 12.58 16.07 -49.55
N GLY A 129 12.88 16.74 -48.42
CA GLY A 129 12.72 18.18 -48.30
C GLY A 129 11.25 18.66 -48.34
N LYS A 130 10.27 17.77 -48.10
CA LYS A 130 8.84 18.15 -47.93
C LYS A 130 8.57 18.75 -46.56
N LEU A 131 9.37 18.35 -45.53
CA LEU A 131 9.37 18.93 -44.19
C LEU A 131 10.73 19.57 -43.91
N ASP A 132 10.74 20.60 -43.09
CA ASP A 132 11.95 21.29 -42.63
C ASP A 132 12.39 20.77 -41.24
N ALA A 133 11.43 20.35 -40.45
CA ALA A 133 11.62 19.74 -39.14
C ALA A 133 10.51 18.73 -38.80
N ALA A 134 10.80 17.84 -37.86
CA ALA A 134 9.75 16.97 -37.31
C ALA A 134 10.07 16.53 -35.89
N PHE A 135 9.03 16.34 -35.10
CA PHE A 135 9.09 15.79 -33.76
C PHE A 135 8.86 14.29 -33.78
N PHE A 136 9.63 13.58 -32.94
CA PHE A 136 9.52 12.14 -32.73
C PHE A 136 9.61 11.85 -31.23
N LEU A 137 8.63 11.22 -30.66
CA LEU A 137 8.62 10.77 -29.27
C LEU A 137 8.93 9.28 -29.26
N THR A 138 10.12 8.91 -28.78
CA THR A 138 10.62 7.53 -28.83
C THR A 138 11.76 7.32 -27.85
N GLY A 139 12.06 6.06 -27.50
CA GLY A 139 13.20 5.72 -26.65
C GLY A 139 14.55 6.08 -27.31
N LEU A 140 15.54 6.35 -26.46
CA LEU A 140 16.91 6.58 -26.92
C LEU A 140 17.46 5.34 -27.64
N GLY A 141 18.30 5.55 -28.66
CA GLY A 141 18.88 4.47 -29.43
C GLY A 141 17.95 3.83 -30.48
N THR A 142 16.74 4.34 -30.67
CA THR A 142 15.77 3.81 -31.65
C THR A 142 16.40 3.70 -33.04
N PRO A 143 16.34 2.50 -33.69
CA PRO A 143 16.99 2.28 -34.98
C PRO A 143 16.55 3.25 -36.07
N ALA A 144 15.28 3.62 -36.12
CA ALA A 144 14.73 4.55 -37.13
C ALA A 144 15.32 5.96 -37.02
N ILE A 145 15.56 6.49 -35.80
CA ILE A 145 16.26 7.77 -35.60
C ILE A 145 17.74 7.62 -35.94
N SER A 146 18.36 6.50 -35.53
CA SER A 146 19.75 6.22 -35.85
C SER A 146 19.98 6.20 -37.37
N GLU A 147 19.08 5.51 -38.11
CA GLU A 147 19.13 5.49 -39.56
C GLU A 147 18.82 6.86 -40.19
N ALA A 148 17.88 7.63 -39.65
CA ALA A 148 17.61 8.98 -40.16
C ALA A 148 18.82 9.88 -40.03
N LEU A 149 19.56 9.83 -38.93
CA LEU A 149 20.74 10.65 -38.66
C LEU A 149 22.03 10.18 -39.34
N THR A 150 22.03 9.07 -40.08
CA THR A 150 23.10 8.73 -41.01
C THR A 150 23.11 9.69 -42.22
N ASP A 151 21.95 10.27 -42.53
CA ASP A 151 21.86 11.33 -43.56
C ASP A 151 22.46 12.64 -42.99
N SER A 152 23.53 13.11 -43.63
CA SER A 152 24.23 14.34 -43.22
C SER A 152 23.36 15.61 -43.36
N GLN A 153 22.25 15.53 -44.09
CA GLN A 153 21.30 16.61 -44.23
C GLN A 153 20.34 16.72 -43.04
N LEU A 154 20.33 15.75 -42.12
CA LEU A 154 19.50 15.75 -40.94
C LEU A 154 20.33 15.89 -39.66
N ALA A 155 19.84 16.67 -38.73
CA ALA A 155 20.46 16.88 -37.42
C ALA A 155 19.39 17.00 -36.31
N LEU A 156 19.80 16.74 -35.07
CA LEU A 156 18.96 17.00 -33.89
C LEU A 156 19.09 18.48 -33.49
N ALA A 157 17.97 19.11 -33.21
CA ALA A 157 17.90 20.43 -32.62
C ALA A 157 17.45 20.38 -31.17
N PRO A 158 17.95 21.30 -30.31
CA PRO A 158 17.56 21.34 -28.90
C PRO A 158 16.15 21.88 -28.71
N ILE A 159 15.48 21.40 -27.65
CA ILE A 159 14.12 21.86 -27.27
C ILE A 159 14.25 23.01 -26.27
N HIS A 160 14.26 24.24 -26.77
CA HIS A 160 14.21 25.48 -25.99
C HIS A 160 13.72 26.64 -26.87
N VAL A 161 13.44 27.80 -26.27
CA VAL A 161 12.89 28.97 -26.98
C VAL A 161 13.92 30.02 -27.36
N ASN A 162 15.15 29.94 -26.82
CA ASN A 162 16.18 30.93 -27.10
C ASN A 162 16.96 30.57 -28.38
N PRO A 163 16.92 31.39 -29.42
CA PRO A 163 17.66 31.15 -30.68
C PRO A 163 19.16 31.35 -30.57
N ARG A 164 19.67 31.96 -29.48
CA ARG A 164 21.12 32.22 -29.31
C ARG A 164 21.79 31.04 -28.65
N GLY A 165 22.57 30.27 -29.40
CA GLY A 165 23.44 29.21 -28.88
C GLY A 165 24.49 29.74 -27.89
N GLY A 166 25.19 28.85 -27.21
CA GLY A 166 26.26 29.16 -26.27
C GLY A 166 26.12 28.41 -24.94
N ALA A 167 27.06 28.63 -24.00
CA ALA A 167 27.08 27.94 -22.71
C ALA A 167 25.79 28.07 -21.87
N LEU A 168 25.04 29.11 -22.07
CA LEU A 168 23.75 29.32 -21.41
C LEU A 168 22.59 28.51 -22.03
N ALA A 169 22.74 27.99 -23.24
CA ALA A 169 21.67 27.31 -23.96
C ALA A 169 21.17 26.05 -23.22
N GLU A 170 22.08 25.31 -22.61
CA GLU A 170 21.75 24.13 -21.82
C GLU A 170 20.97 24.49 -20.54
N ILE A 171 21.43 25.53 -19.83
CA ILE A 171 20.76 26.02 -18.60
C ILE A 171 19.35 26.54 -18.96
N GLN A 172 19.22 27.28 -20.05
CA GLN A 172 17.95 27.80 -20.54
C GLN A 172 17.00 26.68 -20.96
N ALA A 173 17.51 25.65 -21.66
CA ALA A 173 16.72 24.49 -22.02
C ALA A 173 16.19 23.73 -20.80
N ARG A 174 17.06 23.49 -19.81
CA ARG A 174 16.63 22.86 -18.54
C ARG A 174 15.60 23.69 -17.79
N THR A 175 15.77 25.02 -17.79
CA THR A 175 14.83 25.95 -17.14
C THR A 175 13.52 25.98 -17.90
N PHE A 176 13.53 25.98 -19.23
CA PHE A 176 12.34 25.91 -20.09
C PHE A 176 11.54 24.63 -19.82
N THR A 177 12.18 23.48 -19.80
CA THR A 177 11.52 22.19 -19.52
C THR A 177 10.96 22.13 -18.11
N LYS A 178 11.68 22.72 -17.13
CA LYS A 178 11.15 22.83 -15.76
C LYS A 178 9.88 23.70 -15.70
N GLY A 179 9.83 24.81 -16.44
CA GLY A 179 8.64 25.64 -16.58
C GLY A 179 7.47 24.89 -17.25
N PHE A 180 7.76 24.14 -18.31
CA PHE A 180 6.76 23.30 -18.98
C PHE A 180 6.19 22.24 -18.02
N ARG A 181 7.04 21.60 -17.21
CA ARG A 181 6.63 20.59 -16.20
C ARG A 181 5.64 21.13 -15.16
N VAL A 182 5.65 22.43 -14.86
CA VAL A 182 4.65 23.03 -13.95
C VAL A 182 3.23 22.84 -14.45
N HIS A 183 3.05 22.89 -15.78
CA HIS A 183 1.75 22.71 -16.44
C HIS A 183 1.51 21.26 -16.87
N TYR A 184 2.57 20.51 -17.10
CA TYR A 184 2.56 19.12 -17.59
C TYR A 184 3.47 18.25 -16.68
N PRO A 185 3.03 17.89 -15.47
CA PRO A 185 3.87 17.28 -14.42
C PRO A 185 4.44 15.90 -14.78
N HIS A 186 3.85 15.21 -15.76
CA HIS A 186 4.32 13.93 -16.28
C HIS A 186 5.58 14.06 -17.18
N VAL A 187 5.92 15.26 -17.61
CA VAL A 187 7.10 15.52 -18.42
C VAL A 187 8.33 15.71 -17.53
N THR A 188 9.46 15.10 -17.91
CA THR A 188 10.75 15.27 -17.22
C THR A 188 11.80 15.87 -18.15
N PRO A 189 12.69 16.76 -17.64
CA PRO A 189 13.85 17.21 -18.39
C PRO A 189 14.74 16.03 -18.77
N GLN A 190 15.14 15.94 -20.01
CA GLN A 190 16.01 14.90 -20.52
C GLN A 190 17.07 15.48 -21.46
N THR A 191 18.21 14.83 -21.57
CA THR A 191 19.25 15.18 -22.54
C THR A 191 19.51 13.96 -23.42
N ILE A 192 19.55 14.15 -24.73
CA ILE A 192 20.03 13.14 -25.66
C ILE A 192 21.58 13.19 -25.60
N PRO A 193 22.22 12.11 -25.10
CA PRO A 193 23.67 12.08 -24.96
C PRO A 193 24.39 12.18 -26.32
N LEU A 194 25.63 12.67 -26.30
CA LEU A 194 26.47 12.61 -27.49
C LEU A 194 26.65 11.13 -27.93
N MET A 195 26.82 10.91 -29.21
CA MET A 195 27.09 9.59 -29.82
C MET A 195 25.94 8.56 -29.68
N THR A 196 24.78 8.93 -29.16
CA THR A 196 23.64 8.02 -29.01
C THR A 196 23.24 7.31 -30.31
N TYR A 197 23.43 7.96 -31.45
CA TYR A 197 23.02 7.49 -32.78
C TYR A 197 24.24 7.37 -33.73
N LYS A 198 25.04 6.32 -33.57
CA LYS A 198 26.19 6.00 -34.46
C LYS A 198 27.06 7.23 -34.78
N GLY A 199 27.56 7.92 -33.76
CA GLY A 199 28.38 9.10 -33.90
C GLY A 199 27.61 10.43 -33.87
N ARG A 200 26.33 10.41 -33.73
CA ARG A 200 25.47 11.59 -33.60
C ARG A 200 24.64 11.55 -32.30
N PRO A 201 24.27 12.70 -31.73
CA PRO A 201 24.78 14.04 -32.00
C PRO A 201 26.27 14.20 -31.57
N THR A 202 26.92 15.24 -32.03
CA THR A 202 28.32 15.56 -31.66
C THR A 202 28.46 16.34 -30.35
N ALA A 203 27.32 16.81 -29.80
CA ALA A 203 27.21 17.46 -28.50
C ALA A 203 25.89 17.02 -27.85
N PRO A 204 25.77 17.04 -26.50
CA PRO A 204 24.49 16.74 -25.83
C PRO A 204 23.37 17.65 -26.31
N VAL A 205 22.18 17.08 -26.57
CA VAL A 205 21.04 17.84 -27.06
C VAL A 205 19.95 17.87 -25.96
N PRO A 206 19.70 19.05 -25.35
CA PRO A 206 18.64 19.22 -24.38
C PRO A 206 17.26 18.91 -24.95
N SER A 207 16.48 18.14 -24.22
CA SER A 207 15.15 17.68 -24.58
C SER A 207 14.28 17.42 -23.35
N MET A 208 13.21 16.69 -23.53
CA MET A 208 12.28 16.26 -22.50
C MET A 208 11.80 14.83 -22.79
N SER A 209 11.27 14.17 -21.78
CA SER A 209 10.70 12.82 -21.93
C SER A 209 9.38 12.66 -21.17
N VAL A 210 8.61 11.67 -21.59
CA VAL A 210 7.51 11.05 -20.87
C VAL A 210 7.83 9.59 -20.64
N GLN A 211 7.14 8.91 -19.72
CA GLN A 211 7.38 7.50 -19.48
C GLN A 211 6.44 6.63 -20.33
N ALA A 212 7.01 5.63 -21.00
CA ALA A 212 6.25 4.53 -21.56
C ALA A 212 5.84 3.59 -20.42
N VAL A 213 4.54 3.31 -20.29
CA VAL A 213 3.96 2.51 -19.22
C VAL A 213 3.23 1.32 -19.83
N LEU A 214 3.49 0.13 -19.30
CA LEU A 214 2.65 -1.03 -19.58
C LEU A 214 1.43 -0.98 -18.65
N VAL A 215 0.25 -1.02 -19.25
CA VAL A 215 -1.04 -0.98 -18.56
C VAL A 215 -1.90 -2.17 -18.95
N CYS A 216 -2.88 -2.49 -18.13
CA CYS A 216 -3.86 -3.55 -18.39
C CYS A 216 -5.27 -3.14 -17.98
N SER A 217 -6.26 -3.94 -18.37
CA SER A 217 -7.58 -3.88 -17.77
C SER A 217 -7.54 -4.46 -16.35
N LYS A 218 -8.25 -3.84 -15.41
CA LYS A 218 -8.39 -4.32 -14.02
C LYS A 218 -8.97 -5.72 -13.90
N ASN A 219 -9.65 -6.20 -14.97
CA ASN A 219 -10.34 -7.50 -14.99
C ASN A 219 -9.42 -8.65 -15.43
N VAL A 220 -8.17 -8.37 -15.78
CA VAL A 220 -7.21 -9.45 -16.10
C VAL A 220 -6.88 -10.17 -14.80
N ASP A 221 -6.68 -11.48 -14.90
CA ASP A 221 -6.37 -12.32 -13.74
C ASP A 221 -5.09 -11.84 -13.01
N VAL A 222 -5.15 -11.87 -11.69
CA VAL A 222 -4.07 -11.37 -10.81
C VAL A 222 -2.79 -12.17 -11.00
N ASP A 223 -2.90 -13.50 -11.13
CA ASP A 223 -1.74 -14.38 -11.33
C ASP A 223 -1.07 -14.12 -12.69
N ILE A 224 -1.86 -13.95 -13.74
CA ILE A 224 -1.33 -13.62 -15.08
C ILE A 224 -0.53 -12.32 -15.04
N ILE A 225 -1.05 -11.28 -14.41
CA ILE A 225 -0.37 -9.98 -14.33
C ILE A 225 0.87 -10.06 -13.43
N GLU A 226 0.82 -10.80 -12.33
CA GLU A 226 2.00 -11.02 -11.48
C GLU A 226 3.11 -11.73 -12.27
N ARG A 227 2.80 -12.79 -13.01
CA ARG A 227 3.74 -13.55 -13.83
C ARG A 227 4.33 -12.71 -14.96
N ILE A 228 3.53 -11.90 -15.65
CA ILE A 228 4.01 -10.96 -16.67
C ILE A 228 4.95 -9.95 -16.05
N THR A 229 4.57 -9.33 -14.91
CA THR A 229 5.40 -8.34 -14.22
C THR A 229 6.72 -8.96 -13.77
N ARG A 230 6.69 -10.15 -13.18
CA ARG A 230 7.87 -10.92 -12.79
C ARG A 230 8.81 -11.15 -13.98
N THR A 231 8.27 -11.60 -15.09
CA THR A 231 9.04 -11.88 -16.31
C THR A 231 9.73 -10.63 -16.85
N LEU A 232 9.07 -9.48 -16.83
CA LEU A 232 9.68 -8.21 -17.28
C LEU A 232 10.98 -7.90 -16.54
N PHE A 233 11.01 -8.11 -15.21
CA PHE A 233 12.17 -7.77 -14.40
C PHE A 233 13.21 -8.89 -14.34
N GLU A 234 12.80 -10.13 -14.20
CA GLU A 234 13.72 -11.28 -14.18
C GLU A 234 14.41 -11.48 -15.53
N GLN A 235 13.72 -11.21 -16.64
CA GLN A 235 14.25 -11.29 -18.00
C GLN A 235 14.74 -9.94 -18.56
N ARG A 236 14.98 -8.94 -17.69
CA ARG A 236 15.47 -7.61 -18.10
C ARG A 236 16.70 -7.68 -18.97
N ALA A 237 17.65 -8.57 -18.65
CA ALA A 237 18.89 -8.73 -19.42
C ALA A 237 18.59 -9.17 -20.87
N VAL A 238 17.66 -10.07 -21.07
CA VAL A 238 17.24 -10.54 -22.41
C VAL A 238 16.49 -9.43 -23.16
N LEU A 239 15.61 -8.70 -22.46
CA LEU A 239 14.89 -7.56 -23.05
C LEU A 239 15.87 -6.46 -23.50
N SER A 240 16.86 -6.11 -22.67
CA SER A 240 17.85 -5.06 -22.98
C SER A 240 18.81 -5.44 -24.12
N GLN A 241 19.12 -6.72 -24.28
CA GLN A 241 19.89 -7.20 -25.45
C GLN A 241 19.12 -7.04 -26.77
N LYS A 242 17.80 -7.25 -26.73
CA LYS A 242 16.94 -7.09 -27.91
C LYS A 242 16.60 -5.62 -28.20
N GLU A 243 16.39 -4.84 -27.16
CA GLU A 243 16.01 -3.42 -27.21
C GLU A 243 16.74 -2.64 -26.09
N PRO A 244 17.77 -1.86 -26.42
CA PRO A 244 18.59 -1.14 -25.43
C PRO A 244 17.81 -0.20 -24.50
N VAL A 245 16.61 0.25 -24.87
CA VAL A 245 15.76 1.10 -24.03
C VAL A 245 15.36 0.46 -22.72
N PHE A 246 15.42 -0.87 -22.61
CA PHE A 246 15.13 -1.60 -21.37
C PHE A 246 16.34 -1.72 -20.42
N SER A 247 17.50 -1.15 -20.78
CA SER A 247 18.71 -1.21 -19.92
C SER A 247 18.48 -0.62 -18.54
N ASP A 248 17.71 0.45 -18.47
CA ASP A 248 17.41 1.18 -17.24
C ASP A 248 16.15 0.68 -16.51
N LEU A 249 15.48 -0.37 -17.04
CA LEU A 249 14.31 -0.95 -16.39
C LEU A 249 14.69 -1.51 -15.02
N ASN A 250 14.11 -0.97 -13.97
CA ASN A 250 14.30 -1.44 -12.60
C ASN A 250 13.00 -1.31 -11.80
N GLU A 251 12.85 -2.11 -10.74
CA GLU A 251 11.61 -2.22 -9.99
C GLU A 251 11.23 -0.93 -9.26
N GLU A 252 12.19 -0.17 -8.76
CA GLU A 252 11.94 1.07 -8.03
C GLU A 252 11.44 2.17 -8.97
N ALA A 253 12.14 2.40 -10.09
CA ALA A 253 11.75 3.39 -11.08
C ALA A 253 10.42 3.02 -11.78
N ALA A 254 10.15 1.72 -11.95
CA ALA A 254 8.96 1.23 -12.63
C ALA A 254 7.64 1.52 -11.88
N GLN A 255 7.71 1.77 -10.58
CA GLN A 255 6.56 2.15 -9.75
C GLN A 255 6.35 3.66 -9.68
N THR A 256 7.29 4.44 -10.24
CA THR A 256 7.22 5.91 -10.21
C THR A 256 6.55 6.48 -11.45
N ALA A 257 5.98 7.67 -11.34
CA ALA A 257 5.35 8.42 -12.44
C ALA A 257 4.26 7.63 -13.20
N LEU A 258 3.55 6.74 -12.51
CA LEU A 258 2.43 6.00 -13.06
C LEU A 258 1.19 6.90 -13.13
N GLN A 259 0.47 6.85 -14.25
CA GLN A 259 -0.78 7.59 -14.45
C GLN A 259 -1.99 6.88 -13.81
N PHE A 260 -1.97 5.55 -13.80
CA PHE A 260 -3.04 4.72 -13.26
C PHE A 260 -2.56 3.96 -12.03
N PRO A 261 -3.46 3.60 -11.10
CA PRO A 261 -3.11 2.73 -9.96
C PRO A 261 -2.52 1.40 -10.44
N LEU A 262 -1.67 0.80 -9.63
CA LEU A 262 -1.14 -0.54 -9.90
C LEU A 262 -2.26 -1.58 -9.99
N HIS A 263 -2.06 -2.60 -10.82
CA HIS A 263 -2.86 -3.81 -10.80
C HIS A 263 -2.45 -4.69 -9.61
N ALA A 264 -3.41 -5.37 -8.98
CA ALA A 264 -3.13 -6.20 -7.81
C ALA A 264 -2.01 -7.25 -8.05
N GLY A 265 -1.95 -7.84 -9.25
CA GLY A 265 -0.86 -8.77 -9.60
C GLY A 265 0.51 -8.10 -9.71
N ALA A 266 0.58 -6.86 -10.20
CA ALA A 266 1.84 -6.10 -10.20
C ALA A 266 2.24 -5.71 -8.79
N GLU A 267 1.28 -5.29 -7.97
CA GLU A 267 1.50 -4.96 -6.56
C GLU A 267 2.01 -6.16 -5.76
N ASN A 268 1.43 -7.35 -5.94
CA ASN A 268 1.91 -8.60 -5.34
C ASN A 268 3.38 -8.87 -5.68
N TYR A 269 3.75 -8.69 -6.94
CA TYR A 269 5.15 -8.86 -7.37
C TYR A 269 6.08 -7.87 -6.66
N TYR A 270 5.74 -6.59 -6.62
CA TYR A 270 6.58 -5.57 -5.98
C TYR A 270 6.70 -5.76 -4.47
N GLN A 271 5.63 -6.21 -3.83
CA GLN A 271 5.58 -6.45 -2.37
C GLN A 271 6.07 -7.86 -1.96
N ARG A 272 6.50 -8.71 -2.90
CA ARG A 272 6.88 -10.12 -2.64
C ARG A 272 7.94 -10.32 -1.55
N ASN A 273 8.79 -9.33 -1.36
CA ASN A 273 9.87 -9.36 -0.35
C ASN A 273 9.50 -8.59 0.92
N GLU A 274 8.34 -7.93 0.96
CA GLU A 274 7.90 -7.25 2.17
C GLU A 274 7.49 -8.28 3.22
N PRO A 275 7.89 -8.08 4.48
CA PRO A 275 7.48 -8.98 5.54
C PRO A 275 5.96 -8.94 5.69
N GLY A 276 5.32 -10.10 5.55
CA GLY A 276 3.87 -10.21 5.70
C GLY A 276 3.39 -9.65 7.04
N PHE A 277 2.11 -9.28 7.12
CA PHE A 277 1.46 -8.68 8.30
C PHE A 277 1.83 -9.36 9.62
N LEU A 278 1.82 -10.70 9.65
CA LEU A 278 2.17 -11.46 10.86
C LEU A 278 3.61 -11.23 11.31
N ARG A 279 4.55 -11.10 10.39
CA ARG A 279 5.96 -10.86 10.72
C ARG A 279 6.20 -9.42 11.16
N THR A 280 5.54 -8.47 10.49
CA THR A 280 5.65 -7.03 10.83
C THR A 280 5.07 -6.72 12.21
N TYR A 281 3.96 -7.39 12.57
CA TYR A 281 3.27 -7.14 13.84
C TYR A 281 3.46 -8.25 14.88
N ALA A 282 4.39 -9.20 14.66
CA ALA A 282 4.60 -10.34 15.55
C ALA A 282 4.88 -9.92 17.00
N GLU A 283 5.72 -8.91 17.22
CA GLU A 283 6.04 -8.40 18.55
C GLU A 283 4.84 -7.74 19.23
N LEU A 284 4.05 -6.95 18.49
CA LEU A 284 2.83 -6.33 19.00
C LEU A 284 1.75 -7.35 19.33
N ILE A 285 1.61 -8.39 18.49
CA ILE A 285 0.67 -9.50 18.72
C ILE A 285 1.10 -10.29 19.95
N ALA A 286 2.38 -10.61 20.10
CA ALA A 286 2.91 -11.29 21.27
C ALA A 286 2.70 -10.48 22.55
N LEU A 287 2.95 -9.16 22.50
CA LEU A 287 2.68 -8.26 23.62
C LEU A 287 1.20 -8.24 23.99
N ALA A 288 0.30 -8.12 22.99
CA ALA A 288 -1.14 -8.14 23.21
C ALA A 288 -1.62 -9.43 23.88
N ILE A 289 -1.14 -10.60 23.39
CA ILE A 289 -1.46 -11.90 24.00
C ILE A 289 -0.95 -11.95 25.44
N THR A 290 0.27 -11.49 25.72
CA THR A 290 0.85 -11.45 27.05
C THR A 290 0.00 -10.59 28.00
N VAL A 291 -0.41 -9.41 27.57
CA VAL A 291 -1.27 -8.52 28.37
C VAL A 291 -2.62 -9.18 28.66
N ILE A 292 -3.24 -9.82 27.66
CA ILE A 292 -4.51 -10.54 27.83
C ILE A 292 -4.37 -11.66 28.88
N LEU A 293 -3.28 -12.43 28.80
CA LEU A 293 -3.02 -13.51 29.78
C LEU A 293 -2.75 -12.97 31.18
N LEU A 294 -2.05 -11.85 31.32
CA LEU A 294 -1.83 -11.21 32.62
C LEU A 294 -3.14 -10.70 33.23
N VAL A 295 -3.97 -10.05 32.42
CA VAL A 295 -5.30 -9.57 32.88
C VAL A 295 -6.18 -10.76 33.28
N TRP A 296 -6.21 -11.81 32.49
CA TRP A 296 -6.93 -13.04 32.80
C TRP A 296 -6.44 -13.67 34.11
N SER A 297 -5.12 -13.78 34.27
CA SER A 297 -4.51 -14.30 35.50
C SER A 297 -4.87 -13.45 36.72
N ALA A 298 -4.80 -12.13 36.60
CA ALA A 298 -5.17 -11.20 37.68
C ALA A 298 -6.66 -11.33 38.06
N LEU A 299 -7.54 -11.46 37.08
CA LEU A 299 -8.98 -11.65 37.34
C LEU A 299 -9.28 -12.99 38.01
N THR A 300 -8.63 -14.08 37.59
CA THR A 300 -8.79 -15.39 38.22
C THR A 300 -8.23 -15.40 39.63
N TRP A 301 -7.06 -14.78 39.84
CA TRP A 301 -6.45 -14.65 41.17
C TRP A 301 -7.32 -13.81 42.13
N THR A 302 -7.83 -12.66 41.70
CA THR A 302 -8.72 -11.81 42.52
C THR A 302 -10.01 -12.52 42.88
N ARG A 303 -10.58 -13.29 41.95
CA ARG A 303 -11.78 -14.09 42.19
C ARG A 303 -11.51 -15.17 43.22
N SER A 304 -10.40 -15.94 43.08
CA SER A 304 -10.00 -16.99 44.01
C SER A 304 -9.71 -16.41 45.40
N TRP A 305 -8.99 -15.27 45.46
CA TRP A 305 -8.73 -14.57 46.72
C TRP A 305 -10.00 -14.12 47.41
N TYR A 306 -10.96 -13.58 46.68
CA TYR A 306 -12.26 -13.14 47.20
C TYR A 306 -13.05 -14.32 47.73
N GLU A 307 -13.13 -15.46 47.03
CA GLU A 307 -13.82 -16.68 47.46
C GLU A 307 -13.19 -17.24 48.74
N GLN A 308 -11.86 -17.27 48.85
CA GLN A 308 -11.11 -17.74 49.99
C GLN A 308 -11.33 -16.84 51.24
N HIS A 309 -11.39 -15.54 51.02
CA HIS A 309 -11.63 -14.57 52.10
C HIS A 309 -13.03 -14.70 52.67
N ARG A 310 -14.03 -15.05 51.88
CA ARG A 310 -15.42 -15.33 52.31
C ARG A 310 -15.49 -16.63 53.12
N LYS A 311 -14.73 -17.65 52.80
CA LYS A 311 -14.69 -18.91 53.55
C LYS A 311 -13.99 -18.76 54.92
N ASN A 312 -12.89 -18.06 55.02
CA ASN A 312 -12.17 -17.83 56.25
C ASN A 312 -12.96 -17.04 57.31
N ARG A 313 -13.97 -16.26 56.92
CA ARG A 313 -14.82 -15.54 57.89
C ARG A 313 -15.76 -16.44 58.67
N ILE A 314 -16.21 -17.56 58.10
CA ILE A 314 -17.13 -18.46 58.78
C ILE A 314 -16.41 -19.18 59.93
N ASP A 315 -15.07 -19.42 59.85
CA ASP A 315 -14.28 -20.06 60.88
C ASP A 315 -14.31 -19.29 62.21
N THR A 316 -14.39 -17.95 62.15
CA THR A 316 -14.50 -17.10 63.33
C THR A 316 -15.81 -17.34 64.06
N TYR A 317 -16.91 -17.65 63.38
CA TYR A 317 -18.21 -17.98 63.99
C TYR A 317 -18.25 -19.40 64.54
N TYR A 318 -17.53 -20.37 63.92
CA TYR A 318 -17.31 -21.70 64.47
C TYR A 318 -16.63 -21.62 65.84
N GLN A 319 -15.51 -20.91 65.89
CA GLN A 319 -14.73 -20.74 67.13
C GLN A 319 -15.61 -20.09 68.23
N ALA A 320 -16.37 -19.06 67.91
CA ALA A 320 -17.26 -18.39 68.85
C ALA A 320 -18.36 -19.30 69.43
N VAL A 321 -18.90 -20.22 68.64
CA VAL A 321 -19.89 -21.20 69.08
C VAL A 321 -19.21 -22.30 69.89
N GLU A 322 -18.02 -22.73 69.49
CA GLU A 322 -17.24 -23.74 70.20
C GLU A 322 -16.83 -23.27 71.60
N ASP A 323 -16.40 -22.00 71.74
CA ASP A 323 -16.12 -21.39 73.05
C ASP A 323 -17.32 -21.43 73.99
N ILE A 324 -18.54 -21.18 73.49
CA ILE A 324 -19.77 -21.31 74.28
C ILE A 324 -19.98 -22.74 74.68
N ILE A 325 -19.79 -23.71 73.80
CA ILE A 325 -19.94 -25.14 74.13
C ILE A 325 -18.95 -25.59 75.20
N CYS A 326 -17.66 -25.15 75.12
CA CYS A 326 -16.64 -25.45 76.12
C CYS A 326 -17.03 -24.88 77.49
N ARG A 327 -17.44 -23.63 77.55
CA ARG A 327 -17.90 -22.99 78.80
C ARG A 327 -19.11 -23.69 79.43
N LEU A 328 -20.02 -24.18 78.62
CA LEU A 328 -21.17 -25.02 79.07
C LEU A 328 -20.75 -26.34 79.69
N HIS A 329 -19.60 -26.89 79.28
CA HIS A 329 -19.07 -28.17 79.80
C HIS A 329 -18.34 -28.02 81.13
N ASP A 330 -17.78 -26.84 81.43
CA ASP A 330 -16.99 -26.57 82.63
C ASP A 330 -17.82 -26.31 83.91
N GLY A 331 -19.16 -26.34 83.80
CA GLY A 331 -20.05 -26.24 84.97
C GLY A 331 -20.58 -24.79 85.17
N THR A 332 -21.71 -24.48 84.66
CA THR A 332 -22.31 -23.14 84.59
C THR A 332 -23.40 -22.93 85.63
N ASP A 333 -23.40 -21.76 86.27
CA ASP A 333 -24.45 -21.30 87.17
C ASP A 333 -25.68 -20.73 86.37
N PHE A 334 -26.84 -20.68 86.97
CA PHE A 334 -28.06 -20.29 86.30
C PHE A 334 -27.96 -18.91 85.62
N LYS A 335 -27.26 -17.98 86.24
CA LYS A 335 -26.99 -16.63 85.75
C LYS A 335 -26.09 -16.60 84.52
N GLU A 336 -25.14 -17.50 84.45
CA GLU A 336 -24.18 -17.63 83.33
C GLU A 336 -24.84 -18.28 82.11
N ILE A 337 -25.86 -19.12 82.28
CA ILE A 337 -26.65 -19.67 81.17
C ILE A 337 -27.41 -18.55 80.43
N ASP A 338 -27.99 -17.58 81.12
CA ASP A 338 -28.68 -16.45 80.48
C ASP A 338 -27.70 -15.56 79.71
N GLU A 339 -26.45 -15.38 80.24
CA GLU A 339 -25.40 -14.64 79.54
C GLU A 339 -24.96 -15.37 78.26
N LEU A 340 -24.75 -16.70 78.33
CA LEU A 340 -24.34 -17.51 77.16
C LEU A 340 -25.46 -17.61 76.10
N GLU A 341 -26.74 -17.65 76.52
CA GLU A 341 -27.87 -17.60 75.59
C GLU A 341 -27.94 -16.27 74.81
N ASN A 342 -27.71 -15.15 75.53
CA ASN A 342 -27.62 -13.85 74.90
C ASN A 342 -26.43 -13.70 73.96
N GLU A 343 -25.28 -14.28 74.31
CA GLU A 343 -24.07 -14.30 73.50
C GLU A 343 -24.29 -15.12 72.21
N LEU A 344 -24.89 -16.28 72.30
CA LEU A 344 -25.28 -17.13 71.19
C LEU A 344 -26.25 -16.44 70.23
N LEU A 345 -27.23 -15.69 70.77
CA LEU A 345 -28.19 -14.92 70.00
C LEU A 345 -27.48 -13.81 69.21
N LYS A 346 -26.50 -13.10 69.83
CA LYS A 346 -25.72 -12.06 69.17
C LYS A 346 -24.85 -12.64 68.04
N ILE A 347 -24.22 -13.81 68.25
CA ILE A 347 -23.41 -14.48 67.22
C ILE A 347 -24.31 -14.87 66.04
N ARG A 348 -25.52 -15.41 66.29
CA ARG A 348 -26.51 -15.74 65.26
C ARG A 348 -26.95 -14.53 64.47
N GLN A 349 -27.24 -13.42 65.17
CA GLN A 349 -27.68 -12.16 64.49
C GLN A 349 -26.57 -11.58 63.62
N ARG A 350 -25.32 -11.59 64.10
CA ARG A 350 -24.14 -11.10 63.34
C ARG A 350 -23.91 -11.96 62.07
N ALA A 351 -23.86 -13.30 62.24
CA ALA A 351 -23.70 -14.20 61.11
C ALA A 351 -24.78 -14.05 60.04
N SER A 352 -26.07 -13.93 60.50
CA SER A 352 -27.19 -13.66 59.58
C SER A 352 -27.08 -12.33 58.88
N ALA A 353 -26.67 -11.26 59.56
CA ALA A 353 -26.45 -9.93 58.95
C ALA A 353 -25.33 -9.94 57.95
N GLU A 354 -24.20 -10.65 58.18
CA GLU A 354 -23.13 -10.78 57.23
C GLU A 354 -23.48 -11.70 56.05
N LEU A 355 -24.32 -12.69 56.22
CA LEU A 355 -24.88 -13.49 55.12
C LEU A 355 -25.73 -12.64 54.16
N VAL A 356 -26.61 -11.81 54.73
CA VAL A 356 -27.48 -10.90 53.93
C VAL A 356 -26.63 -9.86 53.18
N LYS A 357 -25.51 -9.45 53.75
CA LYS A 357 -24.55 -8.53 53.09
C LYS A 357 -23.61 -9.25 52.11
N GLU A 358 -23.81 -10.54 51.82
CA GLU A 358 -22.95 -11.36 50.97
C GLU A 358 -21.48 -11.45 51.44
N GLN A 359 -21.20 -11.14 52.68
CA GLN A 359 -19.86 -11.20 53.28
C GLN A 359 -19.54 -12.61 53.79
N LEU A 360 -20.50 -13.49 53.96
CA LEU A 360 -20.39 -14.93 54.22
C LEU A 360 -20.90 -15.72 53.01
N ALA A 361 -20.27 -16.87 52.76
CA ALA A 361 -20.76 -17.79 51.74
C ALA A 361 -21.95 -18.59 52.28
N ALA A 362 -23.04 -18.70 51.51
CA ALA A 362 -24.18 -19.58 51.78
C ALA A 362 -23.86 -20.99 51.23
N ASP A 363 -22.76 -21.60 51.69
CA ASP A 363 -22.29 -22.90 51.25
C ASP A 363 -22.51 -23.98 52.35
N GLU A 364 -21.96 -25.14 52.11
CA GLU A 364 -22.01 -26.29 53.01
C GLU A 364 -21.49 -25.96 54.40
N SER A 365 -20.46 -25.08 54.51
CA SER A 365 -19.91 -24.61 55.77
C SER A 365 -20.95 -23.83 56.59
N TYR A 366 -21.74 -22.96 55.95
CA TYR A 366 -22.77 -22.24 56.67
C TYR A 366 -23.88 -23.17 57.20
N ILE A 367 -24.22 -24.26 56.50
CA ILE A 367 -25.16 -25.28 56.97
C ILE A 367 -24.63 -26.00 58.19
N ILE A 368 -23.32 -26.36 58.16
CA ILE A 368 -22.67 -27.01 59.32
C ILE A 368 -22.65 -26.07 60.54
N TYR A 369 -22.33 -24.77 60.32
CA TYR A 369 -22.42 -23.74 61.36
C TYR A 369 -23.84 -23.64 61.97
N GLN A 370 -24.89 -23.60 61.15
CA GLN A 370 -26.27 -23.58 61.64
C GLN A 370 -26.62 -24.81 62.49
N ASN A 371 -26.15 -25.99 62.06
CA ASN A 371 -26.36 -27.23 62.83
C ASN A 371 -25.64 -27.19 64.18
N MET A 372 -24.44 -26.65 64.22
CA MET A 372 -23.64 -26.52 65.48
C MET A 372 -24.32 -25.49 66.41
N LEU A 373 -24.80 -24.38 65.88
CA LEU A 373 -25.55 -23.37 66.64
C LEU A 373 -26.86 -23.91 67.23
N ASN A 374 -27.62 -24.70 66.44
CA ASN A 374 -28.80 -25.36 66.91
C ASN A 374 -28.51 -26.43 68.00
N GLY A 375 -27.41 -27.16 67.83
CA GLY A 375 -26.90 -28.10 68.83
C GLY A 375 -26.54 -27.45 70.17
N CYS A 376 -25.82 -26.30 70.11
CA CYS A 376 -25.47 -25.50 71.26
C CYS A 376 -26.71 -24.94 71.96
N GLN A 377 -27.72 -24.44 71.22
CA GLN A 377 -28.98 -23.96 71.75
C GLN A 377 -29.76 -25.09 72.49
N ALA A 378 -29.80 -26.30 71.93
CA ALA A 378 -30.41 -27.46 72.56
C ALA A 378 -29.68 -27.86 73.86
N MET A 379 -28.35 -27.72 73.93
CA MET A 379 -27.56 -27.97 75.15
C MET A 379 -27.89 -26.92 76.23
N LEU A 380 -27.95 -25.65 75.90
CA LEU A 380 -28.36 -24.57 76.83
C LEU A 380 -29.73 -24.87 77.47
N VAL A 381 -30.73 -25.21 76.65
CA VAL A 381 -32.05 -25.55 77.13
C VAL A 381 -32.05 -26.76 78.09
N ARG A 382 -31.32 -27.81 77.75
CA ARG A 382 -31.16 -28.99 78.61
C ARG A 382 -30.51 -28.70 79.95
N MET A 383 -29.42 -27.88 79.92
CA MET A 383 -28.71 -27.48 81.16
C MET A 383 -29.59 -26.61 82.02
N ARG A 384 -30.39 -25.67 81.49
CA ARG A 384 -31.33 -24.82 82.15
C ARG A 384 -32.39 -25.69 82.87
N GLN A 385 -32.95 -26.68 82.20
CA GLN A 385 -33.91 -27.61 82.77
C GLN A 385 -33.31 -28.44 83.90
N LYS A 386 -32.03 -28.87 83.77
CA LYS A 386 -31.35 -29.69 84.78
C LYS A 386 -31.15 -28.91 86.09
N ILE A 387 -30.68 -27.64 85.93
CA ILE A 387 -30.49 -26.77 87.11
C ILE A 387 -31.78 -26.40 87.79
N GLN A 388 -32.86 -26.13 86.99
CA GLN A 388 -34.19 -25.85 87.54
C GLN A 388 -34.77 -27.01 88.30
N THR A 389 -34.62 -28.24 87.82
CA THR A 389 -35.04 -29.47 88.46
C THR A 389 -34.22 -29.81 89.74
N SER A 390 -32.92 -29.38 89.82
CA SER A 390 -32.13 -29.53 91.03
C SER A 390 -32.51 -28.52 92.12
N LEU A 391 -32.83 -27.28 91.75
CA LEU A 391 -33.30 -26.25 92.65
C LEU A 391 -34.66 -26.53 93.24
N GLU A 392 -35.56 -27.24 92.48
CA GLU A 392 -36.84 -27.70 92.94
C GLU A 392 -36.74 -28.91 93.82
N LYS A 393 -35.65 -29.71 93.84
CA LYS A 393 -35.40 -30.86 94.75
C LYS A 393 -34.75 -30.45 96.03
N ASP A 394 -34.07 -29.30 96.08
CA ASP A 394 -33.37 -28.77 97.25
C ASP A 394 -34.19 -27.73 98.02
N ALA A 395 -35.43 -27.38 97.52
CA ALA A 395 -36.45 -26.53 98.20
C ALA A 395 -37.55 -27.42 98.80
#